data_867f71127d8ad6a7fd29f8f9b662c683
#
_entry.id   867f71127d8ad6a7fd29f8f9b662c683
#
_cell.length_a   1.000
_cell.length_b   1.000
_cell.length_c   1.000
_cell.angle_alpha   90.00
_cell.angle_beta   90.00
_cell.angle_gamma   90.00
#
_symmetry.space_group_name_H-M   'P 1'
#
loop_
_entity.id
_entity.type
_entity.pdbx_description
1 polymer ?
#
loop_
_entity_poly.entity_id
_entity_poly.type
_entity_poly.pdbx_seq_one_letter_code
_entity_poly.pdbx_strand_id
1 'polypeptide(L)'
;MKLGLSKENLSALTLAATLHDLGKTRISIGKPGKLTAAEYEEMKRHTIYGYESLKNILGIPPSIALTALQHHEREDGQGYPLGLKGNDIHHHSKIVARADVFHMMSSNRVYHQAMPFYKVIEQMNSDMFSKFNPEILLEFVSRLMSTLVGKEVRLTNGRIGTIIMINPYDSLKVLLKTSKRIIDLRMEKEWQIERIIGE
;
A
#
# COMPACT_ATOMS: atom_id res chain seq x y z
N MET A 1 -2.87 18.24 -1.81
CA MET A 1 -1.60 18.55 -1.15
C MET A 1 -0.53 17.64 -1.75
N LYS A 2 0.60 18.13 -2.20
CA LYS A 2 1.71 17.27 -2.69
C LYS A 2 2.55 16.91 -1.48
N LEU A 3 3.04 15.67 -1.35
CA LEU A 3 3.97 15.27 -0.27
C LEU A 3 5.28 16.09 -0.26
N GLY A 4 5.45 17.01 -1.20
CA GLY A 4 6.54 18.00 -1.22
C GLY A 4 7.96 17.43 -1.28
N LEU A 5 8.11 16.17 -1.73
CA LEU A 5 9.41 15.52 -1.77
C LEU A 5 10.31 16.14 -2.85
N SER A 6 11.54 16.47 -2.51
CA SER A 6 12.58 16.83 -3.48
C SER A 6 12.94 15.63 -4.37
N LYS A 7 13.66 15.88 -5.47
CA LYS A 7 14.12 14.78 -6.35
C LYS A 7 15.00 13.78 -5.60
N GLU A 8 15.87 14.26 -4.73
CA GLU A 8 16.77 13.46 -3.90
C GLU A 8 15.96 12.57 -2.94
N ASN A 9 14.95 13.15 -2.27
CA ASN A 9 14.05 12.41 -1.39
C ASN A 9 13.21 11.39 -2.15
N LEU A 10 12.78 11.70 -3.37
CA LEU A 10 12.05 10.75 -4.20
C LEU A 10 12.94 9.56 -4.63
N SER A 11 14.21 9.83 -5.00
CA SER A 11 15.17 8.78 -5.33
C SER A 11 15.46 7.89 -4.11
N ALA A 12 15.66 8.50 -2.94
CA ALA A 12 15.86 7.76 -1.69
C ALA A 12 14.62 6.92 -1.32
N LEU A 13 13.41 7.47 -1.49
CA LEU A 13 12.16 6.74 -1.25
C LEU A 13 12.00 5.55 -2.21
N THR A 14 12.32 5.75 -3.49
CA THR A 14 12.26 4.68 -4.49
C THR A 14 13.21 3.54 -4.13
N LEU A 15 14.44 3.86 -3.76
CA LEU A 15 15.42 2.86 -3.34
C LEU A 15 15.00 2.18 -2.02
N ALA A 16 14.45 2.95 -1.07
CA ALA A 16 13.91 2.42 0.17
C ALA A 16 12.75 1.43 -0.08
N ALA A 17 11.84 1.78 -0.99
CA ALA A 17 10.74 0.90 -1.39
C ALA A 17 11.23 -0.38 -2.11
N THR A 18 12.32 -0.30 -2.86
CA THR A 18 12.93 -1.46 -3.53
C THR A 18 13.59 -2.41 -2.53
N LEU A 19 14.23 -1.86 -1.49
CA LEU A 19 15.07 -2.61 -0.55
C LEU A 19 14.39 -2.92 0.79
N HIS A 20 13.13 -2.49 1.02
CA HIS A 20 12.48 -2.66 2.33
C HIS A 20 12.43 -4.10 2.83
N ASP A 21 12.31 -5.04 1.91
CA ASP A 21 12.19 -6.48 2.17
C ASP A 21 13.52 -7.25 2.02
N LEU A 22 14.66 -6.57 1.82
CA LEU A 22 15.96 -7.21 1.60
C LEU A 22 16.30 -8.26 2.66
N GLY A 23 15.92 -8.01 3.90
CA GLY A 23 16.18 -8.93 5.00
C GLY A 23 15.49 -10.29 4.89
N LYS A 24 14.47 -10.44 4.03
CA LYS A 24 13.85 -11.75 3.73
C LYS A 24 14.83 -12.74 3.12
N THR A 25 15.89 -12.27 2.47
CA THR A 25 16.95 -13.12 1.91
C THR A 25 17.73 -13.90 2.99
N ARG A 26 17.66 -13.45 4.25
CA ARG A 26 18.32 -14.09 5.39
C ARG A 26 17.39 -15.00 6.20
N ILE A 27 16.12 -15.09 5.81
CA ILE A 27 15.13 -15.90 6.49
C ILE A 27 14.93 -17.21 5.72
N SER A 28 15.14 -18.31 6.39
CA SER A 28 14.82 -19.63 5.88
C SER A 28 13.51 -20.11 6.50
N ILE A 29 12.38 -19.77 5.85
CA ILE A 29 11.09 -20.33 6.22
C ILE A 29 10.84 -21.53 5.33
N GLY A 30 10.39 -22.62 5.95
CA GLY A 30 10.12 -23.87 5.28
C GLY A 30 9.17 -23.79 4.09
N LYS A 31 8.34 -24.77 3.87
CA LYS A 31 7.45 -24.83 2.69
C LYS A 31 6.46 -23.67 2.67
N PRO A 32 6.09 -23.18 1.47
CA PRO A 32 5.02 -22.20 1.34
C PRO A 32 3.75 -22.73 2.04
N GLY A 33 3.23 -22.02 3.04
CA GLY A 33 2.07 -22.41 3.84
C GLY A 33 1.65 -21.32 4.82
N LYS A 34 0.58 -21.60 5.56
CA LYS A 34 0.21 -20.76 6.69
C LYS A 34 1.33 -20.90 7.74
N LEU A 35 1.98 -19.79 8.06
CA LEU A 35 3.07 -19.76 9.03
C LEU A 35 2.57 -20.19 10.42
N THR A 36 3.36 -21.00 11.10
CA THR A 36 3.23 -21.21 12.55
C THR A 36 3.55 -19.92 13.30
N ALA A 37 3.20 -19.84 14.58
CA ALA A 37 3.54 -18.67 15.40
C ALA A 37 5.07 -18.42 15.46
N ALA A 38 5.88 -19.48 15.57
CA ALA A 38 7.33 -19.38 15.59
C ALA A 38 7.90 -18.89 14.25
N GLU A 39 7.40 -19.41 13.13
CA GLU A 39 7.79 -18.94 11.78
C GLU A 39 7.37 -17.49 11.54
N TYR A 40 6.22 -17.06 12.09
CA TYR A 40 5.77 -15.67 12.00
C TYR A 40 6.69 -14.73 12.79
N GLU A 41 7.13 -15.12 14.00
CA GLU A 41 8.10 -14.32 14.76
C GLU A 41 9.47 -14.28 14.04
N GLU A 42 9.92 -15.37 13.45
CA GLU A 42 11.15 -15.36 12.63
C GLU A 42 10.97 -14.47 11.38
N MET A 43 9.80 -14.52 10.73
CA MET A 43 9.49 -13.65 9.58
C MET A 43 9.61 -12.17 9.95
N LYS A 44 9.16 -11.74 11.11
CA LYS A 44 9.26 -10.34 11.55
C LYS A 44 10.73 -9.86 11.59
N ARG A 45 11.68 -10.75 11.81
CA ARG A 45 13.10 -10.39 11.91
C ARG A 45 13.71 -9.91 10.60
N HIS A 46 13.00 -10.09 9.44
CA HIS A 46 13.48 -9.51 8.18
C HIS A 46 13.70 -8.00 8.27
N THR A 47 12.92 -7.31 9.08
CA THR A 47 13.06 -5.85 9.26
C THR A 47 14.41 -5.51 9.89
N ILE A 48 14.81 -6.25 10.92
CA ILE A 48 16.11 -6.09 11.60
C ILE A 48 17.24 -6.47 10.65
N TYR A 49 17.14 -7.62 9.98
CA TYR A 49 18.16 -8.09 9.04
C TYR A 49 18.34 -7.14 7.86
N GLY A 50 17.24 -6.56 7.35
CA GLY A 50 17.28 -5.54 6.31
C GLY A 50 18.02 -4.29 6.77
N TYR A 51 17.68 -3.79 7.94
CA TYR A 51 18.36 -2.65 8.56
C TYR A 51 19.86 -2.90 8.72
N GLU A 52 20.25 -4.02 9.32
CA GLU A 52 21.65 -4.38 9.53
C GLU A 52 22.44 -4.51 8.22
N SER A 53 21.81 -5.00 7.18
CA SER A 53 22.42 -5.14 5.86
C SER A 53 22.65 -3.79 5.19
N LEU A 54 21.85 -2.76 5.49
CA LEU A 54 21.85 -1.48 4.81
C LEU A 54 22.55 -0.36 5.57
N LYS A 55 22.54 -0.37 6.92
CA LYS A 55 22.92 0.76 7.76
C LYS A 55 24.36 1.25 7.59
N ASN A 56 25.29 0.40 7.16
CA ASN A 56 26.70 0.70 7.04
C ASN A 56 27.19 0.81 5.58
N ILE A 57 26.27 0.78 4.60
CA ILE A 57 26.67 0.91 3.20
C ILE A 57 26.95 2.38 2.89
N LEU A 58 28.17 2.67 2.46
CA LEU A 58 28.58 4.02 2.06
C LEU A 58 27.74 4.52 0.88
N GLY A 59 27.32 5.77 0.96
CA GLY A 59 26.51 6.42 -0.10
C GLY A 59 25.01 6.12 -0.05
N ILE A 60 24.55 5.25 0.86
CA ILE A 60 23.12 5.02 1.09
C ILE A 60 22.60 5.93 2.21
N PRO A 61 21.59 6.79 1.95
CA PRO A 61 20.96 7.58 2.99
C PRO A 61 20.41 6.72 4.14
N PRO A 62 20.58 7.14 5.41
CA PRO A 62 20.06 6.38 6.57
C PRO A 62 18.56 6.07 6.50
N SER A 63 17.78 6.91 5.81
CA SER A 63 16.34 6.72 5.61
C SER A 63 16.00 5.38 4.94
N ILE A 64 16.89 4.83 4.12
CA ILE A 64 16.69 3.56 3.42
C ILE A 64 16.76 2.40 4.42
N ALA A 65 17.79 2.37 5.25
CA ALA A 65 17.92 1.37 6.31
C ALA A 65 16.77 1.48 7.33
N LEU A 66 16.42 2.71 7.74
CA LEU A 66 15.26 2.95 8.61
C LEU A 66 13.96 2.45 7.99
N THR A 67 13.78 2.60 6.69
CA THR A 67 12.58 2.08 6.01
C THR A 67 12.53 0.55 6.08
N ALA A 68 13.63 -0.14 5.86
CA ALA A 68 13.69 -1.59 6.02
C ALA A 68 13.33 -2.02 7.45
N LEU A 69 13.76 -1.26 8.47
CA LEU A 69 13.44 -1.54 9.87
C LEU A 69 11.97 -1.28 10.21
N GLN A 70 11.40 -0.18 9.71
CA GLN A 70 10.18 0.41 10.27
C GLN A 70 8.92 0.27 9.38
N HIS A 71 8.98 -0.34 8.20
CA HIS A 71 7.83 -0.39 7.28
C HIS A 71 6.65 -1.22 7.83
N HIS A 72 6.86 -2.02 8.85
CA HIS A 72 5.81 -2.72 9.58
C HIS A 72 5.37 -2.04 10.88
N GLU A 73 5.93 -0.88 11.23
CA GLU A 73 5.43 -0.06 12.32
C GLU A 73 4.05 0.53 11.99
N ARG A 74 3.28 0.82 13.02
CA ARG A 74 1.92 1.37 12.91
C ARG A 74 1.80 2.59 13.82
N GLU A 75 1.01 3.60 13.41
CA GLU A 75 0.85 4.85 14.15
C GLU A 75 0.41 4.64 15.61
N ASP A 76 -0.36 3.57 15.87
CA ASP A 76 -0.84 3.18 17.20
C ASP A 76 0.21 2.46 18.08
N GLY A 77 1.37 2.12 17.51
CA GLY A 77 2.43 1.38 18.19
C GLY A 77 2.22 -0.11 18.29
N GLN A 78 1.23 -0.66 17.57
CA GLN A 78 0.99 -2.12 17.52
C GLN A 78 1.77 -2.80 16.37
N GLY A 79 2.67 -2.06 15.74
CA GLY A 79 3.58 -2.55 14.72
C GLY A 79 4.78 -3.29 15.29
N TYR A 80 5.73 -3.59 14.43
CA TYR A 80 6.99 -4.24 14.79
C TYR A 80 8.14 -3.70 13.93
N PRO A 81 9.42 -3.86 14.34
CA PRO A 81 9.92 -4.64 15.48
C PRO A 81 10.00 -3.84 16.78
N LEU A 82 9.86 -2.51 16.76
CA LEU A 82 10.13 -1.63 17.90
C LEU A 82 8.86 -1.12 18.59
N GLY A 83 7.68 -1.24 17.97
CA GLY A 83 6.43 -0.69 18.48
C GLY A 83 6.42 0.84 18.51
N LEU A 84 7.03 1.47 17.52
CA LEU A 84 7.11 2.93 17.40
C LEU A 84 5.73 3.54 17.15
N LYS A 85 5.53 4.77 17.64
CA LYS A 85 4.28 5.50 17.50
C LYS A 85 4.47 6.78 16.70
N GLY A 86 3.48 7.12 15.91
CA GLY A 86 3.34 8.45 15.33
C GLY A 86 4.66 9.01 14.79
N ASN A 87 5.12 10.10 15.36
CA ASN A 87 6.29 10.85 14.87
C ASN A 87 7.62 10.12 14.99
N ASP A 88 7.71 9.04 15.77
CA ASP A 88 8.94 8.24 15.90
C ASP A 88 9.16 7.34 14.67
N ILE A 89 8.13 7.14 13.85
CA ILE A 89 8.22 6.39 12.59
C ILE A 89 8.74 7.33 11.50
N HIS A 90 9.81 6.93 10.83
CA HIS A 90 10.39 7.70 9.73
C HIS A 90 9.40 7.92 8.58
N HIS A 91 9.40 9.11 7.96
CA HIS A 91 8.42 9.47 6.92
C HIS A 91 8.40 8.50 5.72
N HIS A 92 9.58 8.09 5.22
CA HIS A 92 9.66 7.10 4.13
C HIS A 92 9.04 5.75 4.53
N SER A 93 9.26 5.32 5.78
CA SER A 93 8.67 4.08 6.31
C SER A 93 7.15 4.13 6.31
N LYS A 94 6.57 5.27 6.67
CA LYS A 94 5.12 5.50 6.60
C LYS A 94 4.56 5.38 5.18
N ILE A 95 5.27 5.90 4.18
CA ILE A 95 4.86 5.82 2.77
C ILE A 95 4.96 4.38 2.27
N VAL A 96 6.12 3.72 2.48
CA VAL A 96 6.36 2.35 2.04
C VAL A 96 5.38 1.36 2.69
N ALA A 97 5.08 1.53 3.98
CA ALA A 97 4.11 0.71 4.70
C ALA A 97 2.73 0.66 4.02
N ARG A 98 2.27 1.76 3.42
CA ARG A 98 0.98 1.84 2.72
C ARG A 98 1.03 1.15 1.38
N ALA A 99 2.10 1.36 0.64
CA ALA A 99 2.30 0.71 -0.64
C ALA A 99 2.42 -0.82 -0.48
N ASP A 100 3.12 -1.29 0.56
CA ASP A 100 3.24 -2.71 0.88
C ASP A 100 1.89 -3.33 1.27
N VAL A 101 1.12 -2.67 2.15
CA VAL A 101 -0.22 -3.15 2.54
C VAL A 101 -1.16 -3.18 1.33
N PHE A 102 -1.15 -2.15 0.48
CA PHE A 102 -1.93 -2.14 -0.75
C PHE A 102 -1.55 -3.31 -1.66
N HIS A 103 -0.25 -3.49 -1.92
CA HIS A 103 0.27 -4.59 -2.74
C HIS A 103 -0.08 -5.96 -2.16
N MET A 104 0.03 -6.13 -0.83
CA MET A 104 -0.33 -7.36 -0.15
C MET A 104 -1.80 -7.73 -0.35
N MET A 105 -2.72 -6.77 -0.26
CA MET A 105 -4.15 -7.02 -0.40
C MET A 105 -4.59 -7.17 -1.86
N SER A 106 -3.94 -6.47 -2.79
CA SER A 106 -4.31 -6.45 -4.21
C SER A 106 -3.67 -7.55 -5.05
N SER A 107 -2.69 -8.28 -4.51
CA SER A 107 -1.94 -9.31 -5.25
C SER A 107 -2.35 -10.72 -4.86
N ASN A 108 -2.46 -11.60 -5.87
CA ASN A 108 -2.61 -13.04 -5.62
C ASN A 108 -1.32 -13.60 -5.03
N ARG A 109 -1.45 -14.36 -3.96
CA ARG A 109 -0.35 -15.11 -3.33
C ARG A 109 -0.78 -16.57 -3.17
N VAL A 110 0.16 -17.46 -2.93
CA VAL A 110 -0.09 -18.92 -2.81
C VAL A 110 -1.24 -19.23 -1.83
N TYR A 111 -1.43 -18.39 -0.80
CA TYR A 111 -2.42 -18.59 0.26
C TYR A 111 -3.42 -17.43 0.42
N HIS A 112 -3.39 -16.45 -0.49
CA HIS A 112 -4.26 -15.28 -0.44
C HIS A 112 -4.71 -14.91 -1.84
N GLN A 113 -6.01 -14.95 -2.08
CA GLN A 113 -6.58 -14.37 -3.30
C GLN A 113 -6.61 -12.85 -3.18
N ALA A 114 -6.27 -12.15 -4.26
CA ALA A 114 -6.40 -10.71 -4.32
C ALA A 114 -7.80 -10.26 -3.93
N MET A 115 -7.88 -9.30 -3.04
CA MET A 115 -9.16 -8.68 -2.71
C MET A 115 -9.68 -7.86 -3.89
N PRO A 116 -11.00 -7.77 -4.11
CA PRO A 116 -11.57 -6.81 -5.04
C PRO A 116 -11.07 -5.40 -4.73
N PHE A 117 -10.77 -4.63 -5.78
CA PHE A 117 -10.15 -3.31 -5.66
C PHE A 117 -10.87 -2.40 -4.64
N TYR A 118 -12.21 -2.33 -4.71
CA TYR A 118 -13.00 -1.49 -3.80
C TYR A 118 -12.82 -1.90 -2.33
N LYS A 119 -12.72 -3.21 -2.05
CA LYS A 119 -12.50 -3.72 -0.69
C LYS A 119 -11.13 -3.34 -0.15
N VAL A 120 -10.10 -3.32 -1.02
CA VAL A 120 -8.76 -2.84 -0.62
C VAL A 120 -8.84 -1.39 -0.18
N ILE A 121 -9.49 -0.53 -0.96
CA ILE A 121 -9.62 0.89 -0.62
C ILE A 121 -10.49 1.10 0.63
N GLU A 122 -11.59 0.36 0.78
CA GLU A 122 -12.41 0.39 2.00
C GLU A 122 -11.61 0.01 3.24
N GLN A 123 -10.84 -1.09 3.17
CA GLN A 123 -10.01 -1.54 4.27
C GLN A 123 -8.92 -0.52 4.63
N MET A 124 -8.24 0.03 3.63
CA MET A 124 -7.25 1.08 3.85
C MET A 124 -7.86 2.32 4.51
N ASN A 125 -9.05 2.73 4.08
CA ASN A 125 -9.77 3.85 4.68
C ASN A 125 -10.21 3.56 6.13
N SER A 126 -10.65 2.33 6.43
CA SER A 126 -11.03 1.95 7.80
C SER A 126 -9.83 1.94 8.75
N ASP A 127 -8.65 1.55 8.27
CA ASP A 127 -7.40 1.54 9.02
C ASP A 127 -6.76 2.94 9.18
N MET A 128 -7.32 3.97 8.51
CA MET A 128 -6.80 5.33 8.49
C MET A 128 -6.69 5.94 9.89
N PHE A 129 -7.65 5.70 10.75
CA PHE A 129 -7.75 6.39 12.04
C PHE A 129 -6.89 5.76 13.15
N SER A 130 -6.36 4.56 12.97
CA SER A 130 -5.59 3.88 14.01
C SER A 130 -4.19 3.48 13.55
N LYS A 131 -4.06 2.91 12.36
CA LYS A 131 -2.81 2.27 11.92
C LYS A 131 -1.95 3.15 11.02
N PHE A 132 -2.56 4.12 10.34
CA PHE A 132 -1.87 4.91 9.32
C PHE A 132 -1.99 6.42 9.56
N ASN A 133 -1.01 7.17 9.09
CA ASN A 133 -1.09 8.62 9.04
C ASN A 133 -2.13 9.05 7.98
N PRO A 134 -3.19 9.78 8.35
CA PRO A 134 -4.31 10.10 7.45
C PRO A 134 -3.89 10.89 6.21
N GLU A 135 -3.00 11.86 6.36
CA GLU A 135 -2.57 12.73 5.25
C GLU A 135 -1.85 11.93 4.16
N ILE A 136 -0.92 11.05 4.57
CA ILE A 136 -0.18 10.20 3.63
C ILE A 136 -1.12 9.21 2.97
N LEU A 137 -2.08 8.63 3.71
CA LEU A 137 -3.02 7.68 3.15
C LEU A 137 -3.96 8.34 2.14
N LEU A 138 -4.53 9.49 2.46
CA LEU A 138 -5.39 10.24 1.54
C LEU A 138 -4.65 10.61 0.25
N GLU A 139 -3.41 11.10 0.35
CA GLU A 139 -2.60 11.40 -0.83
C GLU A 139 -2.27 10.13 -1.63
N PHE A 140 -1.94 9.01 -0.96
CA PHE A 140 -1.68 7.73 -1.62
C PHE A 140 -2.90 7.25 -2.41
N VAL A 141 -4.09 7.20 -1.77
CA VAL A 141 -5.33 6.77 -2.41
C VAL A 141 -5.72 7.71 -3.54
N SER A 142 -5.63 9.02 -3.34
CA SER A 142 -5.91 10.03 -4.37
C SER A 142 -5.01 9.85 -5.59
N ARG A 143 -3.70 9.62 -5.38
CA ARG A 143 -2.74 9.37 -6.46
C ARG A 143 -3.04 8.07 -7.19
N LEU A 144 -3.24 7.00 -6.44
CA LEU A 144 -3.59 5.69 -7.01
C LEU A 144 -4.84 5.83 -7.89
N MET A 145 -5.90 6.41 -7.36
CA MET A 145 -7.14 6.60 -8.11
C MET A 145 -6.94 7.48 -9.34
N SER A 146 -6.12 8.54 -9.25
CA SER A 146 -5.87 9.41 -10.41
C SER A 146 -5.21 8.69 -11.60
N THR A 147 -4.44 7.63 -11.35
CA THR A 147 -3.84 6.81 -12.42
C THR A 147 -4.88 5.94 -13.14
N LEU A 148 -6.06 5.78 -12.56
CA LEU A 148 -7.13 4.97 -13.13
C LEU A 148 -8.04 5.75 -14.10
N VAL A 149 -7.90 7.06 -14.17
CA VAL A 149 -8.66 7.86 -15.17
C VAL A 149 -8.23 7.42 -16.57
N GLY A 150 -9.21 7.09 -17.41
CA GLY A 150 -9.01 6.52 -18.73
C GLY A 150 -8.88 5.00 -18.78
N LYS A 151 -8.76 4.32 -17.63
CA LYS A 151 -8.72 2.85 -17.56
C LYS A 151 -10.13 2.24 -17.60
N GLU A 152 -10.23 1.06 -18.20
CA GLU A 152 -11.44 0.26 -18.14
C GLU A 152 -11.51 -0.51 -16.82
N VAL A 153 -12.70 -0.57 -16.24
CA VAL A 153 -12.97 -1.28 -15.00
C VAL A 153 -14.22 -2.16 -15.14
N ARG A 154 -14.21 -3.28 -14.44
CA ARG A 154 -15.39 -4.11 -14.26
C ARG A 154 -16.03 -3.76 -12.92
N LEU A 155 -17.36 -3.60 -12.94
CA LEU A 155 -18.15 -3.38 -11.73
C LEU A 155 -18.63 -4.72 -11.15
N THR A 156 -19.03 -4.69 -9.86
CA THR A 156 -19.60 -5.85 -9.14
C THR A 156 -20.84 -6.44 -9.79
N ASN A 157 -21.57 -5.65 -10.59
CA ASN A 157 -22.73 -6.13 -11.40
C ASN A 157 -22.34 -6.67 -12.78
N GLY A 158 -21.04 -6.84 -13.07
CA GLY A 158 -20.51 -7.35 -14.33
C GLY A 158 -20.38 -6.34 -15.47
N ARG A 159 -20.88 -5.11 -15.31
CA ARG A 159 -20.74 -4.06 -16.34
C ARG A 159 -19.29 -3.58 -16.45
N ILE A 160 -18.94 -3.15 -17.67
CA ILE A 160 -17.64 -2.56 -17.98
C ILE A 160 -17.85 -1.08 -18.30
N GLY A 161 -16.95 -0.25 -17.82
CA GLY A 161 -16.93 1.18 -18.13
C GLY A 161 -15.52 1.76 -17.97
N THR A 162 -15.28 2.89 -18.64
CA THR A 162 -14.04 3.64 -18.53
C THR A 162 -14.20 4.73 -17.47
N ILE A 163 -13.26 4.84 -16.55
CA ILE A 163 -13.23 5.94 -15.56
C ILE A 163 -12.95 7.25 -16.29
N ILE A 164 -13.87 8.21 -16.21
CA ILE A 164 -13.71 9.53 -16.83
C ILE A 164 -13.45 10.64 -15.81
N MET A 165 -13.88 10.44 -14.56
CA MET A 165 -13.65 11.41 -13.48
C MET A 165 -13.68 10.70 -12.13
N ILE A 166 -12.87 11.19 -11.20
CA ILE A 166 -12.82 10.74 -9.81
C ILE A 166 -13.20 11.93 -8.91
N ASN A 167 -14.04 11.66 -7.91
CA ASN A 167 -14.38 12.69 -6.94
C ASN A 167 -13.15 12.98 -6.04
N PRO A 168 -12.67 14.23 -5.95
CA PRO A 168 -11.49 14.55 -5.15
C PRO A 168 -11.70 14.36 -3.63
N TYR A 169 -12.95 14.32 -3.16
CA TYR A 169 -13.30 14.17 -1.74
C TYR A 169 -13.71 12.75 -1.35
N ASP A 170 -13.98 11.89 -2.34
CA ASP A 170 -14.33 10.49 -2.11
C ASP A 170 -13.84 9.67 -3.32
N SER A 171 -12.67 9.10 -3.16
CA SER A 171 -11.96 8.40 -4.24
C SER A 171 -12.69 7.16 -4.78
N LEU A 172 -13.66 6.61 -4.04
CA LEU A 172 -14.50 5.51 -4.52
C LEU A 172 -15.68 6.01 -5.38
N LYS A 173 -15.97 7.31 -5.36
CA LYS A 173 -17.06 7.92 -6.12
C LYS A 173 -16.54 8.44 -7.46
N VAL A 174 -16.72 7.62 -8.49
CA VAL A 174 -16.22 7.89 -9.84
C VAL A 174 -17.36 8.03 -10.84
N LEU A 175 -17.10 8.77 -11.92
CA LEU A 175 -17.93 8.77 -13.12
C LEU A 175 -17.35 7.79 -14.12
N LEU A 176 -18.20 6.90 -14.64
CA LEU A 176 -17.85 5.91 -15.63
C LEU A 176 -18.58 6.16 -16.94
N LYS A 177 -17.88 6.10 -18.05
CA LYS A 177 -18.47 6.04 -19.38
C LYS A 177 -18.64 4.58 -19.79
N THR A 178 -19.86 4.18 -20.07
CA THR A 178 -20.18 2.88 -20.66
C THR A 178 -20.60 3.05 -22.13
N SER A 179 -20.82 1.97 -22.84
CA SER A 179 -21.33 1.99 -24.23
C SER A 179 -22.70 2.65 -24.35
N LYS A 180 -23.48 2.70 -23.25
CA LYS A 180 -24.88 3.16 -23.27
C LYS A 180 -25.10 4.53 -22.58
N ARG A 181 -24.37 4.81 -21.51
CA ARG A 181 -24.55 6.02 -20.70
C ARG A 181 -23.34 6.30 -19.81
N ILE A 182 -23.32 7.50 -19.25
CA ILE A 182 -22.44 7.83 -18.11
C ILE A 182 -23.12 7.32 -16.82
N ILE A 183 -22.34 6.69 -15.96
CA ILE A 183 -22.77 6.17 -14.66
C ILE A 183 -22.02 6.93 -13.57
N ASP A 184 -22.77 7.46 -12.60
CA ASP A 184 -22.21 8.07 -11.41
C ASP A 184 -22.33 7.09 -10.23
N LEU A 185 -21.21 6.55 -9.75
CA LEU A 185 -21.22 5.59 -8.64
C LEU A 185 -21.63 6.21 -7.29
N ARG A 186 -21.79 7.53 -7.21
CA ARG A 186 -22.44 8.16 -6.04
C ARG A 186 -23.93 7.80 -5.95
N MET A 187 -24.57 7.63 -7.10
CA MET A 187 -26.01 7.33 -7.20
C MET A 187 -26.30 5.84 -7.19
N GLU A 188 -25.35 5.03 -7.63
CA GLU A 188 -25.46 3.56 -7.75
C GLU A 188 -24.74 2.88 -6.57
N LYS A 189 -25.30 3.01 -5.37
CA LYS A 189 -24.65 2.61 -4.10
C LYS A 189 -24.26 1.12 -4.04
N GLU A 190 -24.94 0.27 -4.77
CA GLU A 190 -24.69 -1.18 -4.80
C GLU A 190 -23.56 -1.57 -5.77
N TRP A 191 -23.11 -0.64 -6.63
CA TRP A 191 -22.11 -0.94 -7.65
C TRP A 191 -20.75 -0.39 -7.21
N GLN A 192 -19.75 -1.27 -7.23
CA GLN A 192 -18.38 -0.95 -6.86
C GLN A 192 -17.42 -1.40 -7.96
N ILE A 193 -16.23 -0.82 -8.00
CA ILE A 193 -15.16 -1.25 -8.90
C ILE A 193 -14.62 -2.60 -8.40
N GLU A 194 -14.95 -3.68 -9.08
CA GLU A 194 -14.48 -5.02 -8.74
C GLU A 194 -13.01 -5.19 -9.09
N ARG A 195 -12.62 -4.82 -10.31
CA ARG A 195 -11.25 -4.92 -10.83
C ARG A 195 -10.98 -3.96 -11.97
N ILE A 196 -9.69 -3.69 -12.20
CA ILE A 196 -9.18 -2.97 -13.38
C ILE A 196 -9.02 -3.99 -14.51
N ILE A 197 -9.37 -3.60 -15.75
CA ILE A 197 -9.23 -4.44 -16.95
C ILE A 197 -7.94 -4.05 -17.65
N GLY A 198 -7.14 -5.03 -18.07
CA GLY A 198 -5.93 -4.81 -18.88
C GLY A 198 -4.63 -4.74 -18.08
N GLU A 199 -4.64 -5.22 -16.84
CA GLU A 199 -3.40 -5.54 -16.08
C GLU A 199 -3.19 -7.04 -16.01
#